data_f35188cccf83cfedc2c6d63ec2c9881b
#
_entry.id   f35188cccf83cfedc2c6d63ec2c9881b
#
_cell.length_a   1.000
_cell.length_b   1.000
_cell.length_c   1.000
_cell.angle_alpha   90.00
_cell.angle_beta   90.00
_cell.angle_gamma   90.00
#
_symmetry.space_group_name_H-M   'P 1'
#
loop_
_entity.id
_entity.type
_entity.pdbx_description
1 polymer ?
#
loop_
_entity_poly.entity_id
_entity_poly.type
_entity_poly.pdbx_seq_one_letter_code
_entity_poly.pdbx_strand_id
1 'polypeptide(L)'
;MENFDISDTILAKSDQLNADDLISAPRTILITSVTKGNAESPVIIRYEGDSNRPFKPCKTVRRILSLGWGVMANTWAGKSVTLYNEPSVIYAGKAIGGIRIKAMSDIPKRITVSLSTTRGKKSEHIIDILQAQIKPMYDPEKFTQVFDAMAKQVESGKMTHEQIINKCEVTGQLTEEQKQQVRDIGKDPSVDVEINEDEFFGVNE
;
A
#
# COMPACT_ATOMS: atom_id res chain seq x y z
N MET A 1 18.14 13.68 -29.58
CA MET A 1 18.68 12.64 -28.67
C MET A 1 17.49 11.93 -28.08
N GLU A 2 17.35 10.62 -28.27
CA GLU A 2 16.34 9.84 -27.58
C GLU A 2 16.66 9.81 -26.09
N ASN A 3 15.67 10.12 -25.25
CA ASN A 3 15.81 9.94 -23.82
C ASN A 3 15.80 8.43 -23.52
N PHE A 4 16.92 7.91 -23.09
CA PHE A 4 17.07 6.51 -22.69
C PHE A 4 16.95 6.40 -21.18
N ASP A 5 15.89 5.73 -20.70
CA ASP A 5 15.68 5.45 -19.28
C ASP A 5 16.42 4.15 -18.89
N ILE A 6 17.33 4.24 -17.93
CA ILE A 6 18.12 3.11 -17.43
C ILE A 6 17.51 2.44 -16.20
N SER A 7 16.36 2.90 -15.71
CA SER A 7 15.75 2.44 -14.44
C SER A 7 15.66 0.93 -14.34
N ASP A 8 15.28 0.25 -15.42
CA ASP A 8 15.16 -1.21 -15.45
C ASP A 8 16.50 -1.94 -15.37
N THR A 9 17.60 -1.26 -15.76
CA THR A 9 18.94 -1.87 -15.79
C THR A 9 19.62 -1.91 -14.44
N ILE A 10 19.18 -1.08 -13.50
CA ILE A 10 19.71 -0.94 -12.14
C ILE A 10 18.87 -1.66 -11.08
N LEU A 11 17.74 -2.25 -11.47
CA LEU A 11 16.93 -3.06 -10.56
C LEU A 11 17.66 -4.35 -10.20
N ALA A 12 17.67 -4.69 -8.91
CA ALA A 12 18.20 -5.97 -8.47
C ALA A 12 17.40 -7.12 -9.12
N LYS A 13 18.10 -8.09 -9.71
CA LYS A 13 17.51 -9.32 -10.26
C LYS A 13 17.07 -10.24 -9.12
N SER A 14 15.97 -9.91 -8.47
CA SER A 14 15.46 -10.62 -7.30
C SER A 14 13.93 -10.73 -7.36
N ASP A 15 13.40 -11.78 -6.78
CA ASP A 15 11.98 -12.05 -6.63
C ASP A 15 11.36 -11.36 -5.40
N GLN A 16 12.06 -10.41 -4.80
CA GLN A 16 11.62 -9.69 -3.59
C GLN A 16 12.21 -8.28 -3.50
N LEU A 17 11.64 -7.46 -2.62
CA LEU A 17 12.22 -6.18 -2.21
C LEU A 17 13.52 -6.44 -1.43
N ASN A 18 14.62 -5.84 -1.85
CA ASN A 18 15.93 -5.95 -1.23
C ASN A 18 16.37 -4.65 -0.53
N ALA A 19 17.40 -4.77 0.31
CA ALA A 19 18.02 -3.61 0.94
C ALA A 19 18.60 -2.62 -0.08
N ASP A 20 19.11 -3.13 -1.20
CA ASP A 20 19.69 -2.33 -2.28
C ASP A 20 18.65 -1.42 -2.97
N ASP A 21 17.39 -1.85 -3.03
CA ASP A 21 16.28 -1.02 -3.56
C ASP A 21 15.99 0.22 -2.66
N LEU A 22 16.56 0.25 -1.45
CA LEU A 22 16.35 1.29 -0.44
C LEU A 22 17.61 2.10 -0.13
N ILE A 23 18.68 1.97 -0.93
CA ILE A 23 19.94 2.68 -0.71
C ILE A 23 19.75 4.20 -0.88
N SER A 24 19.02 4.60 -1.92
CA SER A 24 18.85 6.01 -2.27
C SER A 24 17.97 6.77 -1.28
N ALA A 25 16.90 6.14 -0.80
CA ALA A 25 15.95 6.74 0.14
C ALA A 25 15.08 5.69 0.84
N PRO A 26 14.57 5.99 2.04
CA PRO A 26 13.49 5.20 2.65
C PRO A 26 12.25 5.16 1.74
N ARG A 27 11.56 4.02 1.74
CA ARG A 27 10.34 3.82 0.97
C ARG A 27 9.18 3.48 1.88
N THR A 28 8.08 4.22 1.75
CA THR A 28 6.81 3.86 2.39
C THR A 28 6.04 2.93 1.47
N ILE A 29 5.59 1.80 2.00
CA ILE A 29 4.77 0.83 1.30
C ILE A 29 3.41 0.72 1.98
N LEU A 30 2.33 0.66 1.18
CA LEU A 30 0.98 0.34 1.62
C LEU A 30 0.76 -1.17 1.43
N ILE A 31 0.47 -1.87 2.51
CA ILE A 31 0.26 -3.32 2.48
C ILE A 31 -1.10 -3.65 1.84
N THR A 32 -1.09 -4.46 0.80
CA THR A 32 -2.32 -4.92 0.14
C THR A 32 -2.77 -6.29 0.65
N SER A 33 -1.82 -7.18 0.95
CA SER A 33 -2.11 -8.48 1.54
C SER A 33 -0.91 -9.09 2.25
N VAL A 34 -1.17 -10.02 3.15
CA VAL A 34 -0.13 -10.78 3.84
C VAL A 34 -0.47 -12.27 3.77
N THR A 35 0.47 -13.07 3.34
CA THR A 35 0.30 -14.52 3.18
C THR A 35 1.40 -15.31 3.88
N LYS A 36 1.09 -16.56 4.20
CA LYS A 36 2.07 -17.52 4.71
C LYS A 36 2.97 -17.97 3.56
N GLY A 37 4.27 -17.92 3.77
CA GLY A 37 5.28 -18.41 2.86
C GLY A 37 5.84 -19.77 3.30
N ASN A 38 7.12 -20.01 2.98
CA ASN A 38 7.86 -21.25 3.31
C ASN A 38 8.70 -21.09 4.59
N ALA A 39 9.52 -22.10 4.91
CA ALA A 39 10.37 -22.10 6.12
C ALA A 39 11.40 -20.96 6.13
N GLU A 40 11.96 -20.59 4.97
CA GLU A 40 12.96 -19.53 4.85
C GLU A 40 12.31 -18.15 4.90
N SER A 41 11.19 -17.96 4.23
CA SER A 41 10.42 -16.73 4.17
C SER A 41 8.98 -16.98 4.64
N PRO A 42 8.74 -17.10 5.95
CA PRO A 42 7.46 -17.57 6.48
C PRO A 42 6.33 -16.53 6.37
N VAL A 43 6.65 -15.28 6.06
CA VAL A 43 5.67 -14.21 5.84
C VAL A 43 6.01 -13.50 4.54
N ILE A 44 5.02 -13.37 3.67
CA ILE A 44 5.11 -12.66 2.40
C ILE A 44 4.12 -11.50 2.46
N ILE A 45 4.63 -10.28 2.29
CA ILE A 45 3.85 -9.05 2.30
C ILE A 45 3.79 -8.49 0.88
N ARG A 46 2.58 -8.45 0.32
CA ARG A 46 2.30 -7.75 -0.93
C ARG A 46 1.99 -6.30 -0.60
N TYR A 47 2.41 -5.39 -1.46
CA TYR A 47 2.19 -3.97 -1.27
C TYR A 47 1.90 -3.27 -2.61
N GLU A 48 1.34 -2.09 -2.54
CA GLU A 48 1.00 -1.32 -3.73
C GLU A 48 2.25 -1.02 -4.55
N GLY A 49 2.22 -1.38 -5.84
CA GLY A 49 3.35 -1.17 -6.76
C GLY A 49 4.54 -2.11 -6.51
N ASP A 50 4.31 -3.31 -5.98
CA ASP A 50 5.36 -4.30 -5.71
C ASP A 50 5.94 -4.97 -6.97
N SER A 51 5.29 -4.81 -8.12
CA SER A 51 5.76 -5.35 -9.44
C SER A 51 6.18 -6.82 -9.35
N ASN A 52 5.43 -7.64 -8.62
CA ASN A 52 5.73 -9.03 -8.31
C ASN A 52 6.99 -9.27 -7.48
N ARG A 53 7.50 -8.24 -6.82
CA ARG A 53 8.63 -8.31 -5.87
C ARG A 53 8.15 -8.03 -4.45
N PRO A 54 7.43 -8.97 -3.78
CA PRO A 54 6.89 -8.79 -2.45
C PRO A 54 7.98 -8.52 -1.42
N PHE A 55 7.60 -7.94 -0.29
CA PHE A 55 8.46 -7.82 0.86
C PHE A 55 8.42 -9.11 1.70
N LYS A 56 9.59 -9.74 1.89
CA LYS A 56 9.79 -10.93 2.72
C LYS A 56 10.55 -10.52 4.00
N PRO A 57 9.85 -10.14 5.09
CA PRO A 57 10.49 -9.57 6.26
C PRO A 57 11.32 -10.58 7.05
N CYS A 58 12.53 -10.20 7.45
CA CYS A 58 13.37 -10.97 8.36
C CYS A 58 12.73 -11.09 9.76
N LYS A 59 13.24 -11.99 10.60
CA LYS A 59 12.71 -12.25 11.95
C LYS A 59 12.59 -10.99 12.82
N THR A 60 13.59 -10.11 12.75
CA THR A 60 13.58 -8.84 13.51
C THR A 60 12.45 -7.94 13.08
N VAL A 61 12.29 -7.75 11.78
CA VAL A 61 11.21 -6.92 11.20
C VAL A 61 9.83 -7.50 11.55
N ARG A 62 9.65 -8.82 11.44
CA ARG A 62 8.39 -9.49 11.83
C ARG A 62 8.03 -9.25 13.29
N ARG A 63 9.01 -9.27 14.21
CA ARG A 63 8.81 -8.94 15.62
C ARG A 63 8.33 -7.50 15.81
N ILE A 64 8.93 -6.54 15.09
CA ILE A 64 8.53 -5.13 15.16
C ILE A 64 7.11 -4.95 14.64
N LEU A 65 6.78 -5.54 13.48
CA LEU A 65 5.43 -5.51 12.93
C LEU A 65 4.39 -6.08 13.92
N SER A 66 4.72 -7.21 14.56
CA SER A 66 3.87 -7.80 15.59
C SER A 66 3.72 -6.95 16.85
N LEU A 67 4.74 -6.20 17.24
CA LEU A 67 4.65 -5.25 18.37
C LEU A 67 3.72 -4.08 18.06
N GLY A 68 3.76 -3.57 16.82
CA GLY A 68 2.94 -2.44 16.42
C GLY A 68 1.50 -2.83 16.08
N TRP A 69 1.31 -3.91 15.34
CA TRP A 69 0.03 -4.27 14.74
C TRP A 69 -0.58 -5.58 15.26
N GLY A 70 0.09 -6.26 16.18
CA GLY A 70 -0.35 -7.56 16.69
C GLY A 70 0.11 -8.73 15.82
N VAL A 71 -0.14 -9.95 16.30
CA VAL A 71 0.34 -11.20 15.69
C VAL A 71 -0.53 -11.71 14.53
N MET A 72 -1.74 -11.16 14.38
CA MET A 72 -2.68 -11.57 13.34
C MET A 72 -2.35 -10.84 12.02
N ALA A 73 -1.49 -11.42 11.22
CA ALA A 73 -0.92 -10.76 10.03
C ALA A 73 -1.95 -10.39 8.95
N ASN A 74 -3.11 -11.04 8.90
CA ASN A 74 -4.21 -10.68 8.01
C ASN A 74 -4.78 -9.27 8.29
N THR A 75 -4.63 -8.76 9.52
CA THR A 75 -5.06 -7.40 9.90
C THR A 75 -4.07 -6.29 9.49
N TRP A 76 -2.95 -6.65 8.86
CA TRP A 76 -1.95 -5.68 8.42
C TRP A 76 -2.26 -5.07 7.06
N ALA A 77 -3.17 -5.67 6.28
CA ALA A 77 -3.64 -5.08 5.03
C ALA A 77 -4.27 -3.70 5.28
N GLY A 78 -4.01 -2.75 4.38
CA GLY A 78 -4.42 -1.35 4.50
C GLY A 78 -3.51 -0.49 5.36
N LYS A 79 -2.52 -1.07 6.06
CA LYS A 79 -1.55 -0.32 6.88
C LYS A 79 -0.29 -0.01 6.09
N SER A 80 0.39 1.07 6.50
CA SER A 80 1.60 1.55 5.84
C SER A 80 2.83 1.44 6.73
N VAL A 81 3.96 1.12 6.12
CA VAL A 81 5.25 1.05 6.81
C VAL A 81 6.35 1.70 5.97
N THR A 82 7.18 2.50 6.60
CA THR A 82 8.38 3.07 5.97
C THR A 82 9.57 2.17 6.25
N LEU A 83 10.15 1.65 5.19
CA LEU A 83 11.33 0.79 5.19
C LEU A 83 12.57 1.57 4.76
N TYR A 84 13.73 1.20 5.28
CA TYR A 84 15.01 1.77 4.87
C TYR A 84 16.12 0.71 4.89
N ASN A 85 17.21 0.99 4.18
CA ASN A 85 18.41 0.18 4.24
C ASN A 85 19.25 0.58 5.48
N GLU A 86 19.52 -0.39 6.34
CA GLU A 86 20.44 -0.25 7.46
C GLU A 86 21.79 -0.89 7.09
N PRO A 87 22.82 -0.10 6.73
CA PRO A 87 24.09 -0.63 6.22
C PRO A 87 24.87 -1.48 7.23
N SER A 88 24.63 -1.28 8.54
CA SER A 88 25.34 -2.00 9.62
C SER A 88 24.86 -3.44 9.82
N VAL A 89 23.82 -3.87 9.09
CA VAL A 89 23.33 -5.25 9.19
C VAL A 89 24.36 -6.23 8.65
N ILE A 90 24.78 -7.16 9.51
CA ILE A 90 25.78 -8.17 9.20
C ILE A 90 25.10 -9.49 8.84
N TYR A 91 25.50 -10.10 7.74
CA TYR A 91 25.15 -11.47 7.35
C TYR A 91 26.43 -12.23 6.98
N ALA A 92 26.58 -13.45 7.50
CA ALA A 92 27.79 -14.29 7.31
C ALA A 92 29.11 -13.53 7.55
N GLY A 93 29.15 -12.65 8.56
CA GLY A 93 30.34 -11.88 8.93
C GLY A 93 30.62 -10.64 8.08
N LYS A 94 29.84 -10.35 7.06
CA LYS A 94 29.96 -9.16 6.20
C LYS A 94 28.81 -8.18 6.44
N ALA A 95 29.12 -6.89 6.47
CA ALA A 95 28.12 -5.83 6.47
C ALA A 95 27.55 -5.70 5.05
N ILE A 96 26.42 -6.32 4.82
CA ILE A 96 25.74 -6.32 3.50
C ILE A 96 24.50 -5.43 3.47
N GLY A 97 24.20 -4.78 4.60
CA GLY A 97 22.96 -4.03 4.75
C GLY A 97 21.74 -4.92 5.00
N GLY A 98 20.64 -4.30 5.35
CA GLY A 98 19.40 -5.02 5.59
C GLY A 98 18.22 -4.08 5.80
N ILE A 99 17.03 -4.55 5.46
CA ILE A 99 15.81 -3.76 5.61
C ILE A 99 15.43 -3.60 7.08
N ARG A 100 15.16 -2.35 7.49
CA ARG A 100 14.62 -1.98 8.80
C ARG A 100 13.41 -1.09 8.65
N ILE A 101 12.63 -0.97 9.74
CA ILE A 101 11.45 -0.12 9.80
C ILE A 101 11.84 1.23 10.40
N LYS A 102 11.50 2.31 9.72
CA LYS A 102 11.66 3.70 10.19
C LYS A 102 10.38 4.20 10.87
N ALA A 103 9.21 3.92 10.29
CA ALA A 103 7.92 4.39 10.80
C ALA A 103 6.80 3.40 10.44
N MET A 104 5.72 3.39 11.21
CA MET A 104 4.53 2.55 11.00
C MET A 104 3.26 3.38 11.20
N SER A 105 2.25 3.18 10.35
CA SER A 105 0.90 3.71 10.58
C SER A 105 0.18 2.92 11.68
N ASP A 106 -0.91 3.46 12.18
CA ASP A 106 -1.84 2.77 13.09
C ASP A 106 -1.16 2.20 14.35
N ILE A 107 -0.13 2.86 14.83
CA ILE A 107 0.46 2.59 16.13
C ILE A 107 0.15 3.75 17.09
N PRO A 108 -0.26 3.47 18.36
CA PRO A 108 -0.70 4.52 19.30
C PRO A 108 0.44 5.41 19.79
N LYS A 109 1.67 4.91 19.75
CA LYS A 109 2.86 5.61 20.19
C LYS A 109 4.10 5.08 19.49
N ARG A 110 5.18 5.87 19.53
CA ARG A 110 6.52 5.46 19.10
C ARG A 110 6.94 4.15 19.78
N ILE A 111 7.53 3.24 19.02
CA ILE A 111 8.01 1.96 19.51
C ILE A 111 9.54 2.03 19.63
N THR A 112 10.08 1.70 20.80
CA THR A 112 11.52 1.57 21.02
C THR A 112 11.86 0.10 21.25
N VAL A 113 12.77 -0.45 20.47
CA VAL A 113 13.24 -1.83 20.60
C VAL A 113 14.77 -1.89 20.69
N SER A 114 15.26 -2.78 21.53
CA SER A 114 16.71 -3.09 21.57
C SER A 114 17.01 -4.19 20.57
N LEU A 115 17.77 -3.85 19.53
CA LEU A 115 18.23 -4.79 18.50
C LEU A 115 19.68 -5.18 18.74
N SER A 116 19.99 -6.46 18.60
CA SER A 116 21.38 -6.92 18.60
C SER A 116 22.03 -6.57 17.26
N THR A 117 23.05 -5.74 17.28
CA THR A 117 23.84 -5.33 16.09
C THR A 117 25.03 -6.25 15.87
N THR A 118 25.71 -6.65 16.94
CA THR A 118 26.81 -7.63 16.96
C THR A 118 26.72 -8.46 18.24
N ARG A 119 27.50 -9.55 18.31
CA ARG A 119 27.51 -10.41 19.50
C ARG A 119 27.84 -9.58 20.76
N GLY A 120 26.84 -9.42 21.65
CA GLY A 120 26.96 -8.67 22.90
C GLY A 120 26.67 -7.17 22.83
N LYS A 121 26.46 -6.57 21.65
CA LYS A 121 26.06 -5.15 21.54
C LYS A 121 24.61 -5.03 21.13
N LYS A 122 23.84 -4.26 21.89
CA LYS A 122 22.47 -3.87 21.56
C LYS A 122 22.46 -2.39 21.22
N SER A 123 21.70 -2.00 20.21
CA SER A 123 21.37 -0.61 19.92
C SER A 123 19.87 -0.39 20.04
N GLU A 124 19.50 0.77 20.53
CA GLU A 124 18.12 1.21 20.48
C GLU A 124 17.74 1.51 19.03
N HIS A 125 16.56 1.02 18.64
CA HIS A 125 15.95 1.30 17.37
C HIS A 125 14.58 1.88 17.63
N ILE A 126 14.34 3.07 17.10
CA ILE A 126 13.11 3.83 17.30
C ILE A 126 12.29 3.73 16.02
N ILE A 127 11.04 3.34 16.16
CA ILE A 127 10.05 3.33 15.09
C ILE A 127 9.08 4.48 15.35
N ASP A 128 9.06 5.45 14.45
CA ASP A 128 8.19 6.60 14.54
C ASP A 128 6.76 6.26 14.11
N ILE A 129 5.80 7.09 14.56
CA ILE A 129 4.46 7.04 14.02
C ILE A 129 4.53 7.57 12.58
N LEU A 130 4.12 6.75 11.62
CA LEU A 130 3.88 7.20 10.28
C LEU A 130 2.53 7.93 10.30
N GLN A 131 2.57 9.24 10.32
CA GLN A 131 1.37 10.00 10.06
C GLN A 131 0.91 9.64 8.65
N ALA A 132 -0.33 9.16 8.54
CA ALA A 132 -0.94 9.01 7.22
C ALA A 132 -0.70 10.37 6.51
N GLN A 133 -0.04 10.33 5.37
CA GLN A 133 -0.11 11.47 4.48
C GLN A 133 -1.58 11.55 4.10
N ILE A 134 -2.33 12.40 4.81
CA ILE A 134 -3.67 12.76 4.39
C ILE A 134 -3.42 13.43 3.04
N LYS A 135 -3.63 12.65 1.97
CA LYS A 135 -3.62 13.24 0.63
C LYS A 135 -4.61 14.40 0.69
N PRO A 136 -4.25 15.59 0.23
CA PRO A 136 -5.20 16.70 0.20
C PRO A 136 -6.45 16.22 -0.55
N MET A 137 -7.60 16.73 -0.16
CA MET A 137 -8.82 16.44 -0.91
C MET A 137 -8.61 16.84 -2.37
N TYR A 138 -9.12 16.01 -3.27
CA TYR A 138 -9.06 16.30 -4.69
C TYR A 138 -9.83 17.59 -4.95
N ASP A 139 -9.19 18.54 -5.65
CA ASP A 139 -9.73 19.86 -5.91
C ASP A 139 -11.08 19.74 -6.64
N PRO A 140 -12.19 20.24 -6.08
CA PRO A 140 -13.52 20.13 -6.68
C PRO A 140 -13.62 20.81 -8.06
N GLU A 141 -12.91 21.93 -8.26
CA GLU A 141 -12.90 22.62 -9.54
C GLU A 141 -12.19 21.81 -10.61
N LYS A 142 -11.02 21.24 -10.26
CA LYS A 142 -10.32 20.31 -11.16
C LYS A 142 -11.14 19.08 -11.46
N PHE A 143 -11.84 18.53 -10.48
CA PHE A 143 -12.71 17.37 -10.68
C PHE A 143 -13.77 17.68 -11.73
N THR A 144 -14.47 18.80 -11.59
CA THR A 144 -15.50 19.24 -12.54
C THR A 144 -14.92 19.45 -13.95
N GLN A 145 -13.76 20.09 -14.07
CA GLN A 145 -13.11 20.33 -15.36
C GLN A 145 -12.73 19.05 -16.13
N VAL A 146 -12.35 18.00 -15.41
CA VAL A 146 -11.90 16.75 -16.04
C VAL A 146 -13.00 15.69 -16.12
N PHE A 147 -14.17 15.92 -15.53
CA PHE A 147 -15.25 14.93 -15.43
C PHE A 147 -15.74 14.44 -16.80
N ASP A 148 -15.93 15.36 -17.75
CA ASP A 148 -16.31 15.00 -19.14
C ASP A 148 -15.28 14.11 -19.82
N ALA A 149 -14.00 14.36 -19.56
CA ALA A 149 -12.93 13.53 -20.10
C ALA A 149 -12.88 12.14 -19.45
N MET A 150 -13.21 12.06 -18.16
CA MET A 150 -13.37 10.79 -17.45
C MET A 150 -14.55 9.99 -18.00
N ALA A 151 -15.71 10.65 -18.21
CA ALA A 151 -16.90 10.03 -18.78
C ALA A 151 -16.61 9.40 -20.14
N LYS A 152 -15.96 10.14 -21.03
CA LYS A 152 -15.55 9.63 -22.37
C LYS A 152 -14.62 8.42 -22.28
N GLN A 153 -13.74 8.34 -21.28
CA GLN A 153 -12.83 7.19 -21.13
C GLN A 153 -13.56 5.94 -20.65
N VAL A 154 -14.55 6.10 -19.77
CA VAL A 154 -15.39 5.00 -19.30
C VAL A 154 -16.33 4.52 -20.42
N GLU A 155 -17.08 5.43 -21.07
CA GLU A 155 -18.01 5.12 -22.15
C GLU A 155 -17.34 4.45 -23.35
N SER A 156 -16.10 4.86 -23.67
CA SER A 156 -15.29 4.23 -24.73
C SER A 156 -14.66 2.90 -24.33
N GLY A 157 -14.85 2.43 -23.08
CA GLY A 157 -14.26 1.20 -22.55
C GLY A 157 -12.73 1.25 -22.36
N LYS A 158 -12.11 2.42 -22.49
CA LYS A 158 -10.64 2.58 -22.30
C LYS A 158 -10.21 2.43 -20.85
N MET A 159 -11.05 2.84 -19.92
CA MET A 159 -10.81 2.73 -18.48
C MET A 159 -12.10 2.32 -17.76
N THR A 160 -11.96 1.53 -16.69
CA THR A 160 -13.08 1.25 -15.77
C THR A 160 -13.26 2.38 -14.78
N HIS A 161 -14.44 2.45 -14.15
CA HIS A 161 -14.74 3.41 -13.08
C HIS A 161 -13.67 3.38 -11.97
N GLU A 162 -13.31 2.17 -11.51
CA GLU A 162 -12.29 2.00 -10.47
C GLU A 162 -10.89 2.44 -10.91
N GLN A 163 -10.54 2.26 -12.18
CA GLN A 163 -9.27 2.77 -12.73
C GLN A 163 -9.24 4.30 -12.76
N ILE A 164 -10.37 4.96 -13.04
CA ILE A 164 -10.48 6.41 -12.99
C ILE A 164 -10.35 6.89 -11.53
N ILE A 165 -11.09 6.30 -10.58
CA ILE A 165 -11.00 6.62 -9.16
C ILE A 165 -9.56 6.50 -8.67
N ASN A 166 -8.91 5.37 -8.91
CA ASN A 166 -7.53 5.14 -8.52
C ASN A 166 -6.56 6.17 -9.12
N LYS A 167 -6.77 6.55 -10.38
CA LYS A 167 -5.95 7.58 -11.06
C LYS A 167 -6.10 8.95 -10.42
N CYS A 168 -7.31 9.36 -10.04
CA CYS A 168 -7.55 10.61 -9.32
C CYS A 168 -6.92 10.56 -7.92
N GLU A 169 -7.05 9.44 -7.23
CA GLU A 169 -6.51 9.25 -5.87
C GLU A 169 -4.98 9.20 -5.80
N VAL A 170 -4.28 9.15 -6.94
CA VAL A 170 -2.82 9.41 -6.96
C VAL A 170 -2.51 10.84 -6.53
N THR A 171 -3.31 11.81 -6.94
CA THR A 171 -3.07 13.24 -6.73
C THR A 171 -3.81 13.84 -5.54
N GLY A 172 -4.99 13.31 -5.21
CA GLY A 172 -5.81 13.79 -4.09
C GLY A 172 -6.90 12.80 -3.73
N GLN A 173 -7.35 12.82 -2.48
CA GLN A 173 -8.42 11.95 -2.00
C GLN A 173 -9.77 12.44 -2.53
N LEU A 174 -10.49 11.59 -3.26
CA LEU A 174 -11.86 11.87 -3.71
C LEU A 174 -12.84 11.80 -2.53
N THR A 175 -13.85 12.67 -2.52
CA THR A 175 -15.02 12.51 -1.63
C THR A 175 -15.84 11.30 -2.05
N GLU A 176 -16.66 10.78 -1.15
CA GLU A 176 -17.58 9.68 -1.52
C GLU A 176 -18.60 10.11 -2.60
N GLU A 177 -19.01 11.38 -2.58
CA GLU A 177 -19.85 11.96 -3.63
C GLU A 177 -19.16 11.98 -4.99
N GLN A 178 -17.90 12.40 -5.04
CA GLN A 178 -17.09 12.36 -6.27
C GLN A 178 -16.87 10.93 -6.78
N LYS A 179 -16.62 9.97 -5.90
CA LYS A 179 -16.50 8.55 -6.26
C LYS A 179 -17.81 8.02 -6.83
N GLN A 180 -18.94 8.39 -6.20
CA GLN A 180 -20.26 7.98 -6.66
C GLN A 180 -20.56 8.57 -8.04
N GLN A 181 -20.26 9.85 -8.27
CA GLN A 181 -20.41 10.47 -9.58
C GLN A 181 -19.62 9.72 -10.67
N VAL A 182 -18.38 9.29 -10.36
CA VAL A 182 -17.61 8.47 -11.31
C VAL A 182 -18.26 7.11 -11.54
N ARG A 183 -18.79 6.44 -10.50
CA ARG A 183 -19.46 5.14 -10.62
C ARG A 183 -20.77 5.20 -11.37
N ASP A 184 -21.39 6.36 -11.44
CA ASP A 184 -22.67 6.57 -12.12
C ASP A 184 -22.51 6.95 -13.60
N ILE A 185 -21.27 7.16 -14.07
CA ILE A 185 -21.00 7.39 -15.50
C ILE A 185 -21.53 6.20 -16.32
N GLY A 186 -22.39 6.51 -17.29
CA GLY A 186 -22.96 5.50 -18.19
C GLY A 186 -24.13 4.70 -17.61
N LYS A 187 -24.58 4.99 -16.37
CA LYS A 187 -25.84 4.45 -15.85
C LYS A 187 -27.00 5.29 -16.32
N ASP A 188 -28.06 4.64 -16.77
CA ASP A 188 -29.32 5.31 -17.12
C ASP A 188 -30.04 5.72 -15.83
N PRO A 189 -30.33 7.01 -15.61
CA PRO A 189 -31.03 7.47 -14.41
C PRO A 189 -32.47 6.93 -14.26
N SER A 190 -32.98 6.19 -15.24
CA SER A 190 -34.37 5.65 -15.25
C SER A 190 -34.51 4.25 -14.66
N VAL A 191 -33.43 3.62 -14.13
CA VAL A 191 -33.46 2.22 -13.67
C VAL A 191 -33.52 2.08 -12.14
N ASP A 192 -33.54 3.14 -11.36
CA ASP A 192 -33.84 3.07 -9.92
C ASP A 192 -35.36 2.91 -9.69
N VAL A 193 -35.93 1.81 -10.18
CA VAL A 193 -37.23 1.33 -9.67
C VAL A 193 -36.91 0.56 -8.38
N GLU A 194 -37.18 1.18 -7.25
CA GLU A 194 -37.31 0.49 -5.97
C GLU A 194 -38.30 -0.67 -6.18
N ILE A 195 -37.78 -1.90 -6.19
CA ILE A 195 -38.64 -3.09 -6.04
C ILE A 195 -39.02 -3.09 -4.56
N ASN A 196 -40.22 -2.57 -4.31
CA ASN A 196 -40.85 -2.62 -3.01
C ASN A 196 -41.22 -4.10 -2.77
N GLU A 197 -40.46 -4.81 -1.93
CA GLU A 197 -40.65 -6.23 -1.60
C GLU A 197 -41.96 -6.51 -0.88
N ASP A 198 -42.75 -5.48 -0.53
CA ASP A 198 -44.01 -5.63 0.22
C ASP A 198 -45.22 -6.00 -0.65
N GLU A 199 -45.15 -6.04 -1.97
CA GLU A 199 -46.26 -6.39 -2.83
C GLU A 199 -46.34 -7.89 -3.25
N PHE A 200 -45.37 -8.72 -2.86
CA PHE A 200 -45.33 -10.12 -3.34
C PHE A 200 -45.91 -11.17 -2.40
N PHE A 201 -46.37 -10.78 -1.22
CA PHE A 201 -47.08 -11.68 -0.30
C PHE A 201 -48.55 -11.25 -0.09
N GLY A 202 -49.27 -11.14 -1.19
CA GLY A 202 -50.71 -11.09 -1.17
C GLY A 202 -51.28 -12.46 -0.82
N VAL A 203 -51.79 -12.55 0.38
CA VAL A 203 -52.53 -13.63 1.00
C VAL A 203 -53.71 -14.07 0.09
N ASN A 204 -53.79 -15.36 -0.18
CA ASN A 204 -55.06 -16.01 -0.54
C ASN A 204 -55.50 -16.86 0.64
N GLU A 205 -56.62 -16.44 1.23
CA GLU A 205 -57.53 -17.31 1.99
C GLU A 205 -58.23 -18.28 1.08
#